data_3270435ae3bf5b7175aae832051ea207
#
_entry.id   3270435ae3bf5b7175aae832051ea207
#
_cell.length_a   1.000
_cell.length_b   1.000
_cell.length_c   1.000
_cell.angle_alpha   90.00
_cell.angle_beta   90.00
_cell.angle_gamma   90.00
#
_symmetry.space_group_name_H-M   'P 1'
#
loop_
_entity.id
_entity.type
_entity.pdbx_description
1 polymer ?
#
loop_
_entity_poly.entity_id
_entity_poly.type
_entity_poly.pdbx_seq_one_letter_code
_entity_poly.pdbx_strand_id
1 'polypeptide(L)'
;QRGAIRDQIGVEHLLASSAIPFIFPAIPIFYEGRREYFGDGSMRQIAPISPAIHLGSSKILVIGAGRMGERSEAPTELAQYPSLAQVAGHALSSIFLDGLAADIERTNRVNQTLSMLTPEQRAKMPLRPIEVLVISPSERIDEIASRHVNSLPRPVRVMLGGIGATEVRGAALASYLLFEQSFTRELIALGERDTYAMRDQVLAFFEPDLALALQA
;
A
#
# COMPACT_ATOMS: atom_id res chain seq x y z
N GLN A 1 12.49 17.47 9.28
CA GLN A 1 13.20 16.36 9.95
C GLN A 1 12.14 15.34 10.39
N ARG A 2 12.30 14.06 10.02
CA ARG A 2 11.50 12.97 10.59
C ARG A 2 12.11 12.67 11.97
N GLY A 3 11.36 12.93 13.04
CA GLY A 3 11.76 12.52 14.40
C GLY A 3 11.43 11.03 14.57
N ALA A 4 12.40 10.27 15.07
CA ALA A 4 12.15 8.92 15.58
C ALA A 4 12.17 9.00 17.10
N ILE A 5 11.16 8.41 17.73
CA ILE A 5 11.01 8.36 19.17
C ILE A 5 11.21 6.92 19.59
N ARG A 6 11.92 6.70 20.68
CA ARG A 6 11.97 5.39 21.33
C ARG A 6 10.85 5.32 22.35
N ASP A 7 9.86 4.50 22.06
CA ASP A 7 8.74 4.25 22.94
C ASP A 7 8.37 2.77 22.90
N GLN A 8 7.62 2.33 23.89
CA GLN A 8 7.08 0.98 23.93
C GLN A 8 5.79 0.93 23.11
N ILE A 9 5.77 0.12 22.05
CA ILE A 9 4.60 0.02 21.19
C ILE A 9 3.46 -0.68 21.95
N GLY A 10 2.39 0.06 22.19
CA GLY A 10 1.13 -0.43 22.78
C GLY A 10 0.02 -0.56 21.75
N VAL A 11 -1.16 -0.98 22.21
CA VAL A 11 -2.36 -1.15 21.38
C VAL A 11 -2.80 0.18 20.76
N GLU A 12 -2.69 1.28 21.49
CA GLU A 12 -3.00 2.63 21.00
C GLU A 12 -2.17 3.02 19.76
N HIS A 13 -0.90 2.60 19.67
CA HIS A 13 -0.06 2.85 18.50
C HIS A 13 -0.55 2.05 17.29
N LEU A 14 -0.99 0.79 17.48
CA LEU A 14 -1.57 -0.03 16.42
C LEU A 14 -2.90 0.56 15.94
N LEU A 15 -3.76 0.97 16.87
CA LEU A 15 -5.03 1.62 16.55
C LEU A 15 -4.81 2.94 15.81
N ALA A 16 -3.83 3.76 16.23
CA ALA A 16 -3.48 4.98 15.55
C ALA A 16 -2.96 4.73 14.13
N SER A 17 -2.10 3.72 13.95
CA SER A 17 -1.55 3.34 12.66
C SER A 17 -2.61 2.88 11.65
N SER A 18 -3.73 2.33 12.13
CA SER A 18 -4.85 1.85 11.32
C SER A 18 -6.05 2.81 11.31
N ALA A 19 -5.94 3.99 11.94
CA ALA A 19 -7.01 4.96 12.00
C ALA A 19 -7.11 5.75 10.68
N ILE A 20 -7.70 5.11 9.65
CA ILE A 20 -7.94 5.70 8.33
C ILE A 20 -8.87 6.91 8.49
N PRO A 21 -8.48 8.10 8.01
CA PRO A 21 -9.31 9.30 8.07
C PRO A 21 -10.69 9.08 7.45
N PHE A 22 -11.69 9.74 7.99
CA PHE A 22 -13.11 9.64 7.64
C PHE A 22 -13.78 8.31 8.02
N ILE A 23 -13.01 7.24 8.28
CA ILE A 23 -13.54 5.92 8.67
C ILE A 23 -13.40 5.72 10.18
N PHE A 24 -12.22 6.01 10.72
CA PHE A 24 -11.92 5.83 12.14
C PHE A 24 -11.53 7.16 12.81
N PRO A 25 -11.86 7.32 14.11
CA PRO A 25 -11.42 8.48 14.87
C PRO A 25 -9.91 8.46 15.10
N ALA A 26 -9.29 9.63 15.15
CA ALA A 26 -7.89 9.75 15.55
C ALA A 26 -7.69 9.29 17.00
N ILE A 27 -6.58 8.60 17.25
CA ILE A 27 -6.27 7.98 18.54
C ILE A 27 -5.37 8.90 19.36
N PRO A 28 -5.75 9.21 20.62
CA PRO A 28 -4.90 9.99 21.51
C PRO A 28 -3.73 9.14 22.01
N ILE A 29 -2.50 9.62 21.82
CA ILE A 29 -1.28 9.06 22.39
C ILE A 29 -0.62 10.13 23.26
N PHE A 30 -0.11 9.73 24.43
CA PHE A 30 0.68 10.60 25.29
C PHE A 30 2.13 10.56 24.82
N TYR A 31 2.62 11.72 24.41
CA TYR A 31 3.97 11.90 23.91
C TYR A 31 4.64 13.12 24.59
N GLU A 32 5.83 12.94 25.14
CA GLU A 32 6.59 14.01 25.84
C GLU A 32 5.73 14.80 26.86
N GLY A 33 4.84 14.11 27.58
CA GLY A 33 3.96 14.73 28.58
C GLY A 33 2.78 15.49 27.98
N ARG A 34 2.55 15.38 26.67
CA ARG A 34 1.42 16.01 25.96
C ARG A 34 0.53 14.94 25.34
N ARG A 35 -0.75 15.23 25.30
CA ARG A 35 -1.72 14.40 24.58
C ARG A 35 -1.81 14.90 23.13
N GLU A 36 -1.41 14.05 22.20
CA GLU A 36 -1.52 14.34 20.77
C GLU A 36 -2.42 13.31 20.08
N TYR A 37 -3.06 13.69 18.97
CA TYR A 37 -3.94 12.82 18.21
C TYR A 37 -3.27 12.34 16.95
N PHE A 38 -3.26 11.01 16.78
CA PHE A 38 -2.61 10.33 15.67
C PHE A 38 -3.63 9.58 14.81
N GLY A 39 -3.39 9.55 13.53
CA GLY A 39 -4.12 8.78 12.54
C GLY A 39 -3.17 7.99 11.65
N ASP A 40 -3.71 7.31 10.65
CA ASP A 40 -2.96 6.47 9.72
C ASP A 40 -1.79 7.23 9.09
N GLY A 41 -0.60 6.66 9.22
CA GLY A 41 0.66 7.26 8.77
C GLY A 41 0.80 7.33 7.25
N SER A 42 0.03 6.55 6.49
CA SER A 42 0.05 6.53 5.03
C SER A 42 -0.27 7.89 4.42
N MET A 43 -1.11 8.70 5.10
CA MET A 43 -1.44 10.08 4.69
C MET A 43 -0.23 11.00 4.53
N ARG A 44 0.90 10.67 5.17
CA ARG A 44 2.13 11.47 5.14
C ARG A 44 3.31 10.73 4.55
N GLN A 45 3.12 9.52 4.09
CA GLN A 45 4.19 8.65 3.58
C GLN A 45 4.37 8.82 2.06
N ILE A 46 5.05 9.89 1.67
CA ILE A 46 5.33 10.22 0.27
C ILE A 46 6.34 9.24 -0.37
N ALA A 47 7.15 8.55 0.44
CA ALA A 47 8.21 7.65 -0.01
C ALA A 47 8.20 6.36 0.83
N PRO A 48 7.30 5.40 0.53
CA PRO A 48 7.08 4.21 1.38
C PRO A 48 8.26 3.25 1.42
N ILE A 49 9.12 3.19 0.38
CA ILE A 49 10.33 2.34 0.38
C ILE A 49 11.56 3.02 0.99
N SER A 50 11.54 4.34 1.14
CA SER A 50 12.66 5.14 1.66
C SER A 50 13.16 4.66 3.05
N PRO A 51 12.31 4.29 4.02
CA PRO A 51 12.78 3.77 5.31
C PRO A 51 13.67 2.53 5.18
N ALA A 52 13.30 1.57 4.32
CA ALA A 52 14.09 0.37 4.08
C ALA A 52 15.46 0.70 3.47
N ILE A 53 15.50 1.65 2.54
CA ILE A 53 16.74 2.14 1.94
C ILE A 53 17.66 2.76 3.01
N HIS A 54 17.12 3.60 3.89
CA HIS A 54 17.88 4.24 4.97
C HIS A 54 18.36 3.24 6.04
N LEU A 55 17.64 2.13 6.24
CA LEU A 55 18.05 1.04 7.12
C LEU A 55 19.14 0.13 6.51
N GLY A 56 19.52 0.35 5.26
CA GLY A 56 20.61 -0.38 4.63
C GLY A 56 20.18 -1.50 3.68
N SER A 57 18.89 -1.65 3.38
CA SER A 57 18.42 -2.71 2.48
C SER A 57 18.94 -2.52 1.06
N SER A 58 19.53 -3.56 0.47
CA SER A 58 19.92 -3.64 -0.94
C SER A 58 18.84 -4.28 -1.82
N LYS A 59 17.93 -5.05 -1.20
CA LYS A 59 16.77 -5.69 -1.83
C LYS A 59 15.49 -5.30 -1.11
N ILE A 60 14.44 -4.97 -1.84
CA ILE A 60 13.16 -4.55 -1.28
C ILE A 60 12.04 -5.28 -2.03
N LEU A 61 11.33 -6.16 -1.32
CA LEU A 61 10.09 -6.74 -1.78
C LEU A 61 8.94 -5.79 -1.44
N VAL A 62 8.20 -5.37 -2.45
CA VAL A 62 7.02 -4.52 -2.33
C VAL A 62 5.78 -5.35 -2.63
N ILE A 63 4.85 -5.41 -1.67
CA ILE A 63 3.53 -6.02 -1.85
C ILE A 63 2.53 -4.87 -1.97
N GLY A 64 1.99 -4.68 -3.17
CA GLY A 64 1.02 -3.62 -3.47
C GLY A 64 -0.38 -3.98 -3.00
N ALA A 65 -1.07 -3.04 -2.39
CA ALA A 65 -2.47 -3.16 -2.00
C ALA A 65 -3.45 -2.72 -3.11
N GLY A 66 -2.97 -2.49 -4.33
CA GLY A 66 -3.76 -2.09 -5.49
C GLY A 66 -2.94 -2.18 -6.77
N ARG A 67 -3.60 -2.12 -7.93
CA ARG A 67 -2.93 -2.13 -9.23
C ARG A 67 -2.14 -0.84 -9.43
N MET A 68 -0.86 -0.98 -9.76
CA MET A 68 -0.01 0.16 -10.08
C MET A 68 -0.11 0.46 -11.58
N GLY A 69 -0.33 1.75 -11.93
CA GLY A 69 -0.26 2.23 -13.32
C GLY A 69 -1.56 2.18 -14.11
N GLU A 70 -2.70 1.93 -13.50
CA GLU A 70 -3.98 2.15 -14.18
C GLU A 70 -4.27 3.64 -14.28
N ARG A 71 -4.20 4.15 -15.51
CA ARG A 71 -4.95 5.37 -15.86
C ARG A 71 -6.42 5.04 -15.70
N SER A 72 -7.14 5.90 -14.99
CA SER A 72 -8.61 5.88 -14.97
C SER A 72 -9.14 5.61 -16.38
N GLU A 73 -9.97 4.59 -16.52
CA GLU A 73 -10.61 4.30 -17.80
C GLU A 73 -11.25 5.57 -18.35
N ALA A 74 -11.28 5.68 -19.68
CA ALA A 74 -11.87 6.82 -20.38
C ALA A 74 -13.28 7.13 -19.84
N PRO A 75 -13.66 8.41 -19.73
CA PRO A 75 -14.97 8.78 -19.17
C PRO A 75 -16.08 8.10 -19.97
N THR A 76 -16.87 7.28 -19.31
CA THR A 76 -18.10 6.75 -19.88
C THR A 76 -19.05 7.92 -20.13
N GLU A 77 -19.64 8.02 -21.30
CA GLU A 77 -20.41 9.15 -21.84
C GLU A 77 -21.62 9.66 -20.99
N LEU A 78 -21.91 9.08 -19.85
CA LEU A 78 -22.93 9.53 -18.90
C LEU A 78 -22.36 9.60 -17.48
N ALA A 79 -21.41 10.51 -17.28
CA ALA A 79 -20.85 10.74 -15.95
C ALA A 79 -21.90 11.43 -15.05
N GLN A 80 -22.59 10.67 -14.22
CA GLN A 80 -23.33 11.21 -13.08
C GLN A 80 -22.35 11.86 -12.11
N TYR A 81 -22.81 12.87 -11.38
CA TYR A 81 -22.00 13.51 -10.33
C TYR A 81 -21.51 12.44 -9.33
N PRO A 82 -20.21 12.41 -9.00
CA PRO A 82 -19.67 11.35 -8.17
C PRO A 82 -20.24 11.41 -6.74
N SER A 83 -20.54 10.24 -6.18
CA SER A 83 -20.98 10.12 -4.78
C SER A 83 -19.83 10.47 -3.82
N LEU A 84 -20.19 10.81 -2.57
CA LEU A 84 -19.19 11.10 -1.52
C LEU A 84 -18.23 9.88 -1.34
N ALA A 85 -18.75 8.66 -1.42
CA ALA A 85 -17.95 7.44 -1.32
C ALA A 85 -16.97 7.28 -2.48
N GLN A 86 -17.35 7.67 -3.70
CA GLN A 86 -16.45 7.67 -4.86
C GLN A 86 -15.31 8.66 -4.67
N VAL A 87 -15.62 9.89 -4.24
CA VAL A 87 -14.60 10.92 -3.97
C VAL A 87 -13.65 10.48 -2.86
N ALA A 88 -14.19 9.96 -1.75
CA ALA A 88 -13.37 9.48 -0.63
C ALA A 88 -12.53 8.26 -1.01
N GLY A 89 -13.11 7.29 -1.70
CA GLY A 89 -12.39 6.10 -2.18
C GLY A 89 -11.26 6.45 -3.14
N HIS A 90 -11.49 7.37 -4.07
CA HIS A 90 -10.46 7.86 -4.99
C HIS A 90 -9.34 8.60 -4.25
N ALA A 91 -9.68 9.49 -3.32
CA ALA A 91 -8.70 10.21 -2.51
C ALA A 91 -7.82 9.25 -1.68
N LEU A 92 -8.42 8.26 -1.03
CA LEU A 92 -7.69 7.24 -0.28
C LEU A 92 -6.78 6.41 -1.20
N SER A 93 -7.29 5.93 -2.34
CA SER A 93 -6.49 5.17 -3.31
C SER A 93 -5.29 5.95 -3.81
N SER A 94 -5.45 7.24 -4.14
CA SER A 94 -4.35 8.10 -4.57
C SER A 94 -3.28 8.25 -3.47
N ILE A 95 -3.70 8.42 -2.22
CA ILE A 95 -2.77 8.53 -1.09
C ILE A 95 -1.92 7.26 -0.94
N PHE A 96 -2.52 6.08 -1.09
CA PHE A 96 -1.84 4.80 -0.88
C PHE A 96 -1.00 4.36 -2.08
N LEU A 97 -1.43 4.63 -3.32
CA LEU A 97 -0.84 4.05 -4.52
C LEU A 97 0.13 5.00 -5.24
N ASP A 98 -0.19 6.29 -5.36
CA ASP A 98 0.61 7.24 -6.15
C ASP A 98 1.99 7.46 -5.53
N GLY A 99 2.08 7.52 -4.21
CA GLY A 99 3.35 7.65 -3.50
C GLY A 99 4.30 6.48 -3.74
N LEU A 100 3.76 5.25 -3.78
CA LEU A 100 4.55 4.04 -4.03
C LEU A 100 5.06 3.99 -5.47
N ALA A 101 4.22 4.27 -6.45
CA ALA A 101 4.61 4.26 -7.86
C ALA A 101 5.73 5.28 -8.14
N ALA A 102 5.59 6.49 -7.62
CA ALA A 102 6.58 7.55 -7.76
C ALA A 102 7.93 7.19 -7.10
N ASP A 103 7.89 6.52 -5.95
CA ASP A 103 9.11 6.13 -5.21
C ASP A 103 9.86 4.98 -5.91
N ILE A 104 9.12 4.01 -6.48
CA ILE A 104 9.69 2.95 -7.30
C ILE A 104 10.33 3.53 -8.57
N GLU A 105 9.62 4.44 -9.27
CA GLU A 105 10.17 5.10 -10.46
C GLU A 105 11.46 5.87 -10.14
N ARG A 106 11.49 6.60 -9.03
CA ARG A 106 12.69 7.29 -8.56
C ARG A 106 13.83 6.33 -8.31
N THR A 107 13.58 5.20 -7.63
CA THR A 107 14.58 4.17 -7.35
C THR A 107 15.13 3.58 -8.64
N ASN A 108 14.29 3.28 -9.62
CA ASN A 108 14.70 2.77 -10.92
C ASN A 108 15.56 3.79 -11.69
N ARG A 109 15.22 5.07 -11.65
CA ARG A 109 16.04 6.15 -12.27
C ARG A 109 17.42 6.24 -11.62
N VAL A 110 17.50 6.13 -10.28
CA VAL A 110 18.79 6.11 -9.57
C VAL A 110 19.61 4.89 -9.99
N ASN A 111 19.02 3.69 -10.02
CA ASN A 111 19.68 2.48 -10.48
C ASN A 111 20.22 2.62 -11.92
N GLN A 112 19.41 3.16 -12.83
CA GLN A 112 19.81 3.43 -14.21
C GLN A 112 20.98 4.41 -14.28
N THR A 113 20.95 5.50 -13.50
CA THR A 113 22.07 6.44 -13.42
C THR A 113 23.34 5.75 -12.92
N LEU A 114 23.24 4.95 -11.86
CA LEU A 114 24.36 4.21 -11.31
C LEU A 114 24.92 3.17 -12.29
N SER A 115 24.10 2.56 -13.14
CA SER A 115 24.57 1.60 -14.16
C SER A 115 25.42 2.23 -15.26
N MET A 116 25.27 3.53 -15.51
CA MET A 116 26.06 4.29 -16.50
C MET A 116 27.44 4.71 -15.97
N LEU A 117 27.68 4.62 -14.66
CA LEU A 117 28.93 5.02 -14.04
C LEU A 117 29.94 3.86 -14.04
N THR A 118 31.24 4.23 -14.14
CA THR A 118 32.32 3.25 -13.93
C THR A 118 32.35 2.77 -12.49
N PRO A 119 32.93 1.59 -12.19
CA PRO A 119 33.07 1.09 -10.82
C PRO A 119 33.76 2.09 -9.88
N GLU A 120 34.77 2.81 -10.37
CA GLU A 120 35.52 3.81 -9.61
C GLU A 120 34.66 5.06 -9.28
N GLN A 121 33.84 5.50 -10.23
CA GLN A 121 32.92 6.62 -10.03
C GLN A 121 31.81 6.22 -9.06
N ARG A 122 31.28 4.99 -9.19
CA ARG A 122 30.23 4.45 -8.32
C ARG A 122 30.71 4.34 -6.87
N ALA A 123 31.94 3.90 -6.64
CA ALA A 123 32.53 3.76 -5.30
C ALA A 123 32.67 5.10 -4.56
N LYS A 124 32.72 6.24 -5.27
CA LYS A 124 32.79 7.59 -4.70
C LYS A 124 31.40 8.18 -4.36
N MET A 125 30.31 7.51 -4.76
CA MET A 125 28.96 8.01 -4.55
C MET A 125 28.36 7.47 -3.25
N PRO A 126 27.57 8.26 -2.52
CA PRO A 126 26.81 7.80 -1.36
C PRO A 126 25.58 6.96 -1.74
N LEU A 127 25.36 6.75 -3.04
CA LEU A 127 24.22 6.00 -3.60
C LEU A 127 24.65 4.57 -3.91
N ARG A 128 23.75 3.63 -3.72
CA ARG A 128 23.92 2.23 -4.08
C ARG A 128 22.73 1.73 -4.90
N PRO A 129 22.90 0.74 -5.77
CA PRO A 129 21.79 0.12 -6.47
C PRO A 129 20.89 -0.62 -5.47
N ILE A 130 19.58 -0.51 -5.67
CA ILE A 130 18.55 -1.16 -4.86
C ILE A 130 17.73 -2.05 -5.78
N GLU A 131 17.72 -3.34 -5.52
CA GLU A 131 16.85 -4.28 -6.24
C GLU A 131 15.44 -4.20 -5.65
N VAL A 132 14.45 -3.94 -6.51
CA VAL A 132 13.04 -3.83 -6.09
C VAL A 132 12.22 -4.85 -6.87
N LEU A 133 11.59 -5.78 -6.15
CA LEU A 133 10.58 -6.68 -6.69
C LEU A 133 9.20 -6.21 -6.22
N VAL A 134 8.28 -6.04 -7.17
CA VAL A 134 6.92 -5.57 -6.88
C VAL A 134 5.92 -6.64 -7.25
N ILE A 135 5.11 -7.07 -6.28
CA ILE A 135 3.96 -7.93 -6.50
C ILE A 135 2.71 -7.07 -6.29
N SER A 136 1.92 -6.88 -7.34
CA SER A 136 0.68 -6.12 -7.32
C SER A 136 -0.50 -6.97 -7.74
N PRO A 137 -1.71 -6.73 -7.21
CA PRO A 137 -2.91 -7.48 -7.61
C PRO A 137 -3.15 -7.37 -9.12
N SER A 138 -3.45 -8.49 -9.77
CA SER A 138 -3.84 -8.54 -11.19
C SER A 138 -5.29 -8.13 -11.42
N GLU A 139 -6.13 -8.21 -10.39
CA GLU A 139 -7.54 -7.77 -10.41
C GLU A 139 -7.72 -6.50 -9.55
N ARG A 140 -8.76 -5.75 -9.83
CA ARG A 140 -9.14 -4.56 -9.05
C ARG A 140 -9.78 -4.97 -7.74
N ILE A 141 -9.20 -4.53 -6.62
CA ILE A 141 -9.69 -4.87 -5.27
C ILE A 141 -11.08 -4.26 -5.02
N ASP A 142 -11.38 -3.09 -5.56
CA ASP A 142 -12.70 -2.47 -5.47
C ASP A 142 -13.78 -3.26 -6.22
N GLU A 143 -13.46 -3.88 -7.35
CA GLU A 143 -14.37 -4.79 -8.06
C GLU A 143 -14.62 -6.06 -7.26
N ILE A 144 -13.57 -6.65 -6.65
CA ILE A 144 -13.72 -7.79 -5.74
C ILE A 144 -14.60 -7.37 -4.55
N ALA A 145 -14.32 -6.22 -3.94
CA ALA A 145 -15.10 -5.70 -2.82
C ALA A 145 -16.58 -5.54 -3.16
N SER A 146 -16.91 -5.05 -4.37
CA SER A 146 -18.28 -4.87 -4.80
C SER A 146 -19.10 -6.18 -4.77
N ARG A 147 -18.47 -7.31 -5.08
CA ARG A 147 -19.09 -8.64 -5.02
C ARG A 147 -19.41 -9.09 -3.58
N HIS A 148 -18.66 -8.57 -2.60
CA HIS A 148 -18.75 -8.98 -1.19
C HIS A 148 -19.43 -7.96 -0.25
N VAL A 149 -19.89 -6.81 -0.76
CA VAL A 149 -20.56 -5.76 0.06
C VAL A 149 -21.74 -6.34 0.86
N ASN A 150 -22.44 -7.33 0.30
CA ASN A 150 -23.58 -7.97 0.96
C ASN A 150 -23.20 -8.84 2.18
N SER A 151 -21.95 -9.22 2.35
CA SER A 151 -21.47 -9.96 3.52
C SER A 151 -21.24 -9.05 4.74
N LEU A 152 -21.16 -7.73 4.55
CA LEU A 152 -21.06 -6.78 5.64
C LEU A 152 -22.26 -6.86 6.61
N PRO A 153 -22.03 -6.63 7.92
CA PRO A 153 -23.11 -6.50 8.89
C PRO A 153 -24.13 -5.44 8.47
N ARG A 154 -25.41 -5.72 8.69
CA ARG A 154 -26.52 -4.83 8.28
C ARG A 154 -26.31 -3.35 8.68
N PRO A 155 -25.92 -2.99 9.92
CA PRO A 155 -25.72 -1.60 10.31
C PRO A 155 -24.65 -0.91 9.47
N VAL A 156 -23.52 -1.59 9.21
CA VAL A 156 -22.40 -1.08 8.40
C VAL A 156 -22.85 -0.86 6.94
N ARG A 157 -23.58 -1.84 6.38
CA ARG A 157 -24.10 -1.75 5.02
C ARG A 157 -25.10 -0.60 4.85
N VAL A 158 -25.98 -0.38 5.82
CA VAL A 158 -26.93 0.76 5.79
C VAL A 158 -26.18 2.09 5.84
N MET A 159 -25.19 2.20 6.74
CA MET A 159 -24.35 3.40 6.84
C MET A 159 -23.61 3.69 5.54
N LEU A 160 -22.98 2.67 4.96
CA LEU A 160 -22.25 2.78 3.69
C LEU A 160 -23.16 3.06 2.50
N GLY A 161 -24.39 2.50 2.50
CA GLY A 161 -25.40 2.74 1.47
C GLY A 161 -25.84 4.20 1.44
N GLY A 162 -25.96 4.85 2.60
CA GLY A 162 -26.33 6.27 2.71
C GLY A 162 -25.34 7.24 2.03
N ILE A 163 -24.09 6.83 1.86
CA ILE A 163 -23.03 7.60 1.18
C ILE A 163 -22.67 7.08 -0.22
N GLY A 164 -23.38 6.04 -0.71
CA GLY A 164 -23.12 5.43 -2.02
C GLY A 164 -21.95 4.45 -2.08
N ALA A 165 -21.46 3.97 -0.93
CA ALA A 165 -20.31 3.05 -0.87
C ALA A 165 -20.69 1.59 -1.17
N THR A 166 -21.96 1.25 -1.22
CA THR A 166 -22.46 -0.10 -1.57
C THR A 166 -22.66 -0.29 -3.08
N GLU A 167 -22.57 0.77 -3.85
CA GLU A 167 -22.59 0.72 -5.31
C GLU A 167 -21.21 0.31 -5.86
N VAL A 168 -21.17 -0.28 -7.06
CA VAL A 168 -19.91 -0.71 -7.71
C VAL A 168 -18.87 0.42 -7.74
N ARG A 169 -19.30 1.64 -8.06
CA ARG A 169 -18.41 2.82 -8.12
C ARG A 169 -17.94 3.32 -6.73
N GLY A 170 -18.66 3.01 -5.65
CA GLY A 170 -18.33 3.37 -4.27
C GLY A 170 -17.60 2.27 -3.49
N ALA A 171 -17.45 1.08 -4.06
CA ALA A 171 -16.91 -0.11 -3.41
C ALA A 171 -15.45 0.04 -2.97
N ALA A 172 -14.70 0.97 -3.56
CA ALA A 172 -13.35 1.30 -3.10
C ALA A 172 -13.32 1.72 -1.62
N LEU A 173 -14.30 2.49 -1.16
CA LEU A 173 -14.41 2.84 0.26
C LEU A 173 -14.81 1.62 1.11
N ALA A 174 -15.73 0.80 0.62
CA ALA A 174 -16.17 -0.40 1.31
C ALA A 174 -15.03 -1.43 1.48
N SER A 175 -14.07 -1.51 0.54
CA SER A 175 -12.94 -2.44 0.61
C SER A 175 -12.08 -2.26 1.86
N TYR A 176 -12.01 -1.05 2.41
CA TYR A 176 -11.27 -0.75 3.65
C TYR A 176 -11.98 -1.26 4.93
N LEU A 177 -13.23 -1.65 4.84
CA LEU A 177 -14.05 -2.17 5.94
C LEU A 177 -14.43 -3.64 5.78
N LEU A 178 -14.14 -4.23 4.62
CA LEU A 178 -14.47 -5.61 4.30
C LEU A 178 -13.43 -6.58 4.88
N PHE A 179 -13.61 -6.98 6.14
CA PHE A 179 -12.81 -8.02 6.80
C PHE A 179 -13.53 -9.37 6.87
N GLU A 180 -14.57 -9.55 6.03
CA GLU A 180 -15.36 -10.77 6.00
C GLU A 180 -14.59 -11.92 5.34
N GLN A 181 -14.81 -13.13 5.85
CA GLN A 181 -14.06 -14.32 5.45
C GLN A 181 -14.11 -14.59 3.93
N SER A 182 -15.26 -14.35 3.29
CA SER A 182 -15.43 -14.58 1.85
C SER A 182 -14.52 -13.65 1.03
N PHE A 183 -14.45 -12.37 1.40
CA PHE A 183 -13.61 -11.38 0.76
C PHE A 183 -12.12 -11.66 0.98
N THR A 184 -11.73 -11.88 2.24
CA THR A 184 -10.31 -12.13 2.56
C THR A 184 -9.77 -13.39 1.92
N ARG A 185 -10.57 -14.46 1.80
CA ARG A 185 -10.18 -15.68 1.08
C ARG A 185 -9.96 -15.43 -0.41
N GLU A 186 -10.81 -14.62 -1.05
CA GLU A 186 -10.64 -14.28 -2.46
C GLU A 186 -9.36 -13.46 -2.67
N LEU A 187 -9.06 -12.51 -1.78
CA LEU A 187 -7.80 -11.75 -1.82
C LEU A 187 -6.56 -12.63 -1.60
N ILE A 188 -6.62 -13.60 -0.68
CA ILE A 188 -5.52 -14.55 -0.47
C ILE A 188 -5.29 -15.37 -1.75
N ALA A 189 -6.35 -15.92 -2.33
CA ALA A 189 -6.25 -16.69 -3.57
C ALA A 189 -5.73 -15.87 -4.75
N LEU A 190 -6.10 -14.57 -4.82
CA LEU A 190 -5.54 -13.64 -5.80
C LEU A 190 -4.04 -13.44 -5.58
N GLY A 191 -3.62 -13.15 -4.35
CA GLY A 191 -2.22 -12.96 -4.02
C GLY A 191 -1.35 -14.20 -4.30
N GLU A 192 -1.88 -15.39 -4.03
CA GLU A 192 -1.22 -16.66 -4.39
C GLU A 192 -1.05 -16.78 -5.91
N ARG A 193 -2.12 -16.59 -6.70
CA ARG A 193 -2.06 -16.66 -8.18
C ARG A 193 -1.04 -15.67 -8.74
N ASP A 194 -1.08 -14.41 -8.27
CA ASP A 194 -0.21 -13.35 -8.77
C ASP A 194 1.26 -13.62 -8.43
N THR A 195 1.52 -14.13 -7.24
CA THR A 195 2.87 -14.54 -6.82
C THR A 195 3.38 -15.71 -7.66
N TYR A 196 2.54 -16.74 -7.91
CA TYR A 196 2.90 -17.87 -8.76
C TYR A 196 3.10 -17.46 -10.22
N ALA A 197 2.36 -16.50 -10.74
CA ALA A 197 2.58 -15.96 -12.07
C ALA A 197 3.94 -15.29 -12.23
N MET A 198 4.53 -14.79 -11.13
CA MET A 198 5.86 -14.19 -11.09
C MET A 198 6.92 -15.12 -10.48
N ARG A 199 6.65 -16.43 -10.39
CA ARG A 199 7.48 -17.41 -9.66
C ARG A 199 8.97 -17.28 -9.94
N ASP A 200 9.35 -17.22 -11.20
CA ASP A 200 10.77 -17.20 -11.58
C ASP A 200 11.47 -15.90 -11.13
N GLN A 201 10.77 -14.77 -11.18
CA GLN A 201 11.28 -13.49 -10.66
C GLN A 201 11.41 -13.51 -9.14
N VAL A 202 10.42 -14.10 -8.45
CA VAL A 202 10.44 -14.26 -6.98
C VAL A 202 11.61 -15.16 -6.56
N LEU A 203 11.79 -16.31 -7.23
CA LEU A 203 12.92 -17.21 -6.94
C LEU A 203 14.26 -16.53 -7.19
N ALA A 204 14.44 -15.88 -8.34
CA ALA A 204 15.67 -15.14 -8.64
C ALA A 204 15.98 -14.05 -7.63
N PHE A 205 14.95 -13.39 -7.09
CA PHE A 205 15.11 -12.37 -6.05
C PHE A 205 15.66 -12.96 -4.76
N PHE A 206 15.28 -14.18 -4.37
CA PHE A 206 15.68 -14.82 -3.11
C PHE A 206 16.83 -15.84 -3.25
N GLU A 207 17.12 -16.36 -4.45
CA GLU A 207 18.13 -17.41 -4.67
C GLU A 207 19.51 -17.13 -4.05
N PRO A 208 20.09 -15.92 -4.14
CA PRO A 208 21.38 -15.66 -3.50
C PRO A 208 21.38 -15.85 -1.99
N ASP A 209 20.23 -15.59 -1.35
CA ASP A 209 20.07 -15.66 0.11
C ASP A 209 19.77 -17.11 0.57
N LEU A 210 19.06 -17.89 -0.26
CA LEU A 210 18.81 -19.32 -0.03
C LEU A 210 20.10 -20.14 -0.08
N ALA A 211 21.01 -19.84 -1.00
CA ALA A 211 22.29 -20.50 -1.10
C ALA A 211 23.19 -20.28 0.13
N LEU A 212 23.10 -19.12 0.76
CA LEU A 212 23.79 -18.80 2.01
C LEU A 212 23.15 -19.49 3.23
N ALA A 213 21.82 -19.58 3.30
CA ALA A 213 21.10 -20.24 4.39
C ALA A 213 21.27 -21.77 4.40
N LEU A 214 21.53 -22.39 3.25
CA LEU A 214 21.78 -23.82 3.13
C LEU A 214 23.25 -24.22 3.44
N GLN A 215 24.15 -23.24 3.63
CA GLN A 215 25.56 -23.44 4.00
C GLN A 215 25.84 -23.17 5.49
N ALA A 216 24.86 -22.68 6.25
CA ALA A 216 24.95 -22.42 7.68
C ALA A 216 24.24 -23.50 8.51
#